data_f0119c8619a3485704dafb8713d90a4d
#
_entry.id   f0119c8619a3485704dafb8713d90a4d
#
_cell.length_a   1.000
_cell.length_b   1.000
_cell.length_c   1.000
_cell.angle_alpha   90.00
_cell.angle_beta   90.00
_cell.angle_gamma   90.00
#
_symmetry.space_group_name_H-M   'P 1'
#
loop_
_entity.id
_entity.type
_entity.pdbx_description
1 polymer ?
#
loop_
_entity_poly.entity_id
_entity_poly.type
_entity_poly.pdbx_seq_one_letter_code
_entity_poly.pdbx_strand_id
1 'polypeptide(L)' 'MIGAVTMIDLKQKYDASTVAVMRQALREVITDRRFLVRKSVTTLEVAEHILQQAASGERDLNRLKSAAFEKLGVAA' A
#
# COMPACT_ATOMS: atom_id res chain seq x y z
N MET A 1 -5.90 -20.61 -12.46
CA MET A 1 -7.21 -20.60 -11.79
C MET A 1 -7.14 -19.88 -10.46
N ILE A 2 -6.23 -20.32 -9.59
CA ILE A 2 -6.12 -19.73 -8.26
C ILE A 2 -5.74 -18.26 -8.31
N GLY A 3 -4.79 -17.90 -9.18
CA GLY A 3 -4.39 -16.51 -9.32
C GLY A 3 -5.49 -15.60 -9.83
N ALA A 4 -6.31 -16.09 -10.77
CA ALA A 4 -7.43 -15.34 -11.29
C ALA A 4 -8.50 -15.13 -10.22
N VAL A 5 -8.74 -16.14 -9.39
CA VAL A 5 -9.69 -16.03 -8.29
C VAL A 5 -9.24 -14.97 -7.28
N THR A 6 -7.94 -14.94 -6.99
CA THR A 6 -7.38 -13.94 -6.06
C THR A 6 -7.59 -12.52 -6.60
N MET A 7 -7.39 -12.32 -7.89
CA MET A 7 -7.59 -11.01 -8.49
C MET A 7 -9.05 -10.59 -8.48
N ILE A 8 -9.96 -11.55 -8.69
CA ILE A 8 -11.40 -11.29 -8.62
C ILE A 8 -11.77 -10.88 -7.20
N ASP A 9 -11.24 -11.57 -6.19
CA ASP A 9 -11.50 -11.24 -4.80
C ASP A 9 -11.05 -9.82 -4.47
N LEU A 10 -9.88 -9.41 -4.93
CA LEU A 10 -9.38 -8.07 -4.70
C LEU A 10 -10.32 -7.03 -5.30
N LYS A 11 -10.80 -7.26 -6.52
CA LYS A 11 -11.72 -6.34 -7.19
C LYS A 11 -13.08 -6.28 -6.51
N GLN A 12 -13.51 -7.37 -5.90
CA GLN A 12 -14.77 -7.39 -5.17
C GLN A 12 -14.67 -6.68 -3.82
N LYS A 13 -13.52 -6.78 -3.16
CA LYS A 13 -13.29 -6.15 -1.87
C LYS A 13 -13.12 -4.63 -1.99
N TYR A 14 -12.51 -4.18 -3.04
CA TYR A 14 -12.17 -2.77 -3.23
C TYR A 14 -12.66 -2.32 -4.59
N ASP A 15 -13.29 -1.17 -4.66
CA ASP A 15 -13.68 -0.61 -5.94
C ASP A 15 -12.46 -0.09 -6.70
N ALA A 16 -12.68 0.28 -7.96
CA ALA A 16 -11.57 0.71 -8.83
C ALA A 16 -10.87 1.94 -8.28
N SER A 17 -11.61 2.88 -7.70
CA SER A 17 -11.00 4.09 -7.17
C SER A 17 -10.15 3.80 -5.93
N THR A 18 -10.58 2.86 -5.08
CA THR A 18 -9.79 2.45 -3.92
C THR A 18 -8.51 1.78 -4.37
N VAL A 19 -8.59 0.88 -5.36
CA VAL A 19 -7.39 0.22 -5.88
C VAL A 19 -6.42 1.24 -6.47
N ALA A 20 -6.94 2.25 -7.18
CA ALA A 20 -6.10 3.29 -7.75
C ALA A 20 -5.37 4.08 -6.66
N VAL A 21 -6.06 4.40 -5.55
CA VAL A 21 -5.46 5.11 -4.43
C VAL A 21 -4.37 4.26 -3.78
N MET A 22 -4.64 2.97 -3.60
CA MET A 22 -3.66 2.05 -3.01
C MET A 22 -2.41 1.95 -3.88
N ARG A 23 -2.59 1.84 -5.18
CA ARG A 23 -1.47 1.81 -6.13
C ARG A 23 -0.68 3.09 -6.10
N GLN A 24 -1.36 4.22 -6.06
CA GLN A 24 -0.70 5.52 -6.02
C GLN A 24 0.11 5.66 -4.74
N ALA A 25 -0.47 5.27 -3.60
CA ALA A 25 0.23 5.30 -2.33
C ALA A 25 1.50 4.46 -2.38
N LEU A 26 1.39 3.23 -2.89
CA LEU A 26 2.55 2.34 -3.00
C LEU A 26 3.62 2.95 -3.88
N ARG A 27 3.23 3.45 -5.07
CA ARG A 27 4.18 4.05 -6.01
C ARG A 27 4.92 5.22 -5.37
N GLU A 28 4.19 6.10 -4.70
CA GLU A 28 4.80 7.28 -4.11
C GLU A 28 5.74 6.92 -2.96
N VAL A 29 5.40 5.89 -2.19
CA VAL A 29 6.27 5.46 -1.09
C VAL A 29 7.53 4.79 -1.61
N ILE A 30 7.42 3.86 -2.55
CA ILE A 30 8.59 3.11 -3.02
C ILE A 30 9.53 3.94 -3.88
N THR A 31 9.06 5.06 -4.42
CA THR A 31 9.91 5.99 -5.16
C THR A 31 10.41 7.13 -4.29
N ASP A 32 9.95 7.19 -3.05
CA ASP A 32 10.41 8.21 -2.11
C ASP A 32 11.79 7.88 -1.60
N ARG A 33 12.58 8.92 -1.36
CA ARG A 33 13.94 8.77 -0.88
C ARG A 33 14.01 8.00 0.43
N ARG A 34 13.05 8.20 1.31
CA ARG A 34 12.99 7.52 2.60
C ARG A 34 12.92 6.01 2.45
N PHE A 35 12.18 5.53 1.45
CA PHE A 35 12.13 4.10 1.16
C PHE A 35 13.43 3.62 0.54
N LEU A 36 13.97 4.38 -0.41
CA LEU A 36 15.15 3.98 -1.16
C LEU A 36 16.39 3.79 -0.29
N VAL A 37 16.48 4.49 0.82
CA VAL A 37 17.61 4.33 1.75
C VAL A 37 17.37 3.24 2.79
N ARG A 38 16.15 2.68 2.87
CA ARG A 38 15.80 1.61 3.81
C ARG A 38 15.88 0.26 3.12
N LYS A 39 17.01 -0.39 3.24
CA LYS A 39 17.25 -1.66 2.55
C LYS A 39 16.62 -2.87 3.24
N SER A 40 16.23 -2.74 4.50
CA SER A 40 15.63 -3.83 5.26
C SER A 40 14.14 -3.99 5.03
N VAL A 41 13.49 -3.01 4.39
CA VAL A 41 12.05 -3.06 4.12
C VAL A 41 11.83 -3.26 2.63
N THR A 42 11.04 -4.26 2.28
CA THR A 42 10.77 -4.60 0.88
C THR A 42 9.52 -3.90 0.37
N THR A 43 9.41 -3.82 -0.95
CA THR A 43 8.19 -3.31 -1.60
C THR A 43 6.97 -4.12 -1.17
N LEU A 44 7.13 -5.44 -1.03
CA LEU A 44 6.02 -6.31 -0.61
C LEU A 44 5.53 -5.94 0.80
N GLU A 45 6.44 -5.69 1.72
CA GLU A 45 6.04 -5.30 3.08
C GLU A 45 5.27 -3.99 3.09
N VAL A 46 5.68 -3.02 2.27
CA VAL A 46 4.97 -1.76 2.13
C VAL A 46 3.58 -2.00 1.54
N ALA A 47 3.50 -2.81 0.50
CA ALA A 47 2.23 -3.12 -0.13
C ALA A 47 1.28 -3.81 0.84
N GLU A 48 1.78 -4.76 1.62
CA GLU A 48 0.96 -5.46 2.62
C GLU A 48 0.42 -4.49 3.67
N HIS A 49 1.24 -3.56 4.11
CA HIS A 49 0.83 -2.59 5.10
C HIS A 49 -0.26 -1.66 4.55
N ILE A 50 -0.12 -1.23 3.31
CA ILE A 50 -1.14 -0.41 2.64
C ILE A 50 -2.44 -1.19 2.52
N LEU A 51 -2.35 -2.48 2.15
CA LEU A 51 -3.53 -3.33 2.08
C LEU A 51 -4.24 -3.45 3.43
N GLN A 52 -3.47 -3.62 4.50
CA GLN A 52 -4.03 -3.71 5.84
C GLN A 52 -4.77 -2.43 6.23
N GLN A 53 -4.20 -1.28 5.91
CA GLN A 53 -4.83 -0.01 6.21
C GLN A 53 -6.11 0.17 5.39
N ALA A 54 -6.09 -0.19 4.13
CA ALA A 54 -7.28 -0.12 3.29
C ALA A 54 -8.36 -1.08 3.78
N ALA A 55 -7.96 -2.26 4.25
CA ALA A 55 -8.89 -3.25 4.79
C ALA A 55 -9.59 -2.74 6.06
N SER A 56 -8.92 -1.90 6.85
CA SER A 56 -9.50 -1.31 8.05
C SER A 56 -10.35 -0.08 7.75
N GLY A 57 -10.46 0.30 6.48
CA GLY A 57 -11.35 1.39 6.06
C GLY A 57 -10.64 2.65 5.59
N GLU A 58 -9.32 2.68 5.63
CA GLU A 58 -8.60 3.88 5.20
C GLU A 58 -8.66 4.04 3.69
N ARG A 59 -9.03 5.24 3.24
CA ARG A 59 -9.19 5.54 1.81
C ARG A 59 -8.45 6.79 1.37
N ASP A 60 -7.88 7.54 2.32
CA ASP A 60 -7.17 8.76 2.01
C ASP A 60 -5.74 8.45 1.60
N LEU A 61 -5.33 8.95 0.43
CA LEU A 61 -4.00 8.73 -0.11
C LEU A 61 -2.92 9.15 0.88
N ASN A 62 -3.05 10.33 1.46
CA ASN A 62 -2.04 10.85 2.37
C ASN A 62 -1.91 10.00 3.62
N ARG A 63 -3.02 9.50 4.14
CA ARG A 63 -3.01 8.64 5.32
C ARG A 63 -2.43 7.27 5.03
N LEU A 64 -2.71 6.72 3.85
CA LEU A 64 -2.09 5.46 3.44
C LEU A 64 -0.58 5.61 3.31
N LYS A 65 -0.14 6.72 2.74
CA LYS A 65 1.29 7.01 2.62
C LYS A 65 1.93 7.18 4.00
N SER A 66 1.28 7.93 4.88
CA SER A 66 1.80 8.15 6.23
C SER A 66 1.95 6.85 6.99
N ALA A 67 0.95 5.97 6.90
CA ALA A 67 1.01 4.66 7.53
C ALA A 67 2.17 3.83 6.99
N ALA A 68 2.39 3.89 5.68
CA ALA A 68 3.50 3.17 5.07
C ALA A 68 4.85 3.72 5.53
N PHE A 69 4.98 5.04 5.66
CA PHE A 69 6.22 5.63 6.17
C PHE A 69 6.44 5.29 7.64
N GLU A 70 5.39 5.16 8.42
CA GLU A 70 5.52 4.66 9.79
C GLU A 70 6.08 3.24 9.81
N LYS A 71 5.66 2.40 8.87
CA LYS A 71 6.20 1.05 8.74
C LYS A 71 7.69 1.07 8.47
N LEU A 72 8.16 2.08 7.73
CA LEU A 72 9.59 2.24 7.47
C LEU A 72 10.36 2.73 8.69
N GLY A 73 9.66 3.14 9.74
CA GLY A 73 10.31 3.69 10.92
C GLY A 73 10.81 5.11 10.72
N VAL A 74 10.23 5.83 9.78
CA VAL A 74 10.61 7.21 9.48
C VAL A 74 9.64 8.14 10.18
N ALA A 75 10.14 9.09 10.93
CA ALA A 75 9.31 10.10 11.55
C ALA A 75 8.65 10.96 10.47
N ALA A 76 7.38 11.24 10.66
CA ALA A 76 6.61 12.03 9.72
C ALA A 76 7.12 13.48 9.66
#